data_5c7762e559c9dddf17f5b3ae17ff24f2
#
_entry.id   5c7762e559c9dddf17f5b3ae17ff24f2
#
_cell.length_a   1.000
_cell.length_b   1.000
_cell.length_c   1.000
_cell.angle_alpha   90.00
_cell.angle_beta   90.00
_cell.angle_gamma   90.00
#
_symmetry.space_group_name_H-M   'P 1'
#
loop_
_entity.id
_entity.type
_entity.pdbx_description
1 polymer ?
#
loop_
_entity_poly.entity_id
_entity_poly.type
_entity_poly.pdbx_seq_one_letter_code
_entity_poly.pdbx_strand_id
1 'polypeptide(L)'
;MVIAISVVVVIVGPIITYGFKTSTLASLGVAFAALAFMAGFRQMTVRVSRVNLQVVFAYGWPRRTVQLSEIVDVSTHRMRAIYGWGIRAVPNGMLWRAGGHHAVRLELNSGRYFYIGAADCEDLAREINERLPTR
;
A
#
# COMPACT_ATOMS: atom_id res chain seq x y z
N MET A 1 5.51 4.06 11.63
CA MET A 1 5.66 4.16 13.09
C MET A 1 4.62 5.10 13.72
N VAL A 2 4.34 6.25 13.14
CA VAL A 2 3.35 7.21 13.68
C VAL A 2 1.91 6.67 13.75
N ILE A 3 1.45 5.89 12.76
CA ILE A 3 0.10 5.32 12.75
C ILE A 3 -0.08 4.25 13.83
N ALA A 4 0.96 3.43 14.10
CA ALA A 4 0.89 2.42 15.16
C ALA A 4 0.82 3.06 16.55
N ILE A 5 1.52 4.15 16.78
CA ILE A 5 1.48 4.91 18.04
C ILE A 5 0.11 5.56 18.23
N SER A 6 -0.49 6.12 17.16
CA SER A 6 -1.83 6.72 17.21
C SER A 6 -2.91 5.69 17.54
N VAL A 7 -2.83 4.48 16.99
CA VAL A 7 -3.77 3.40 17.30
C VAL A 7 -3.66 2.96 18.76
N VAL A 8 -2.44 2.86 19.30
CA VAL A 8 -2.22 2.50 20.72
C VAL A 8 -2.78 3.58 21.65
N VAL A 9 -2.57 4.86 21.35
CA VAL A 9 -3.10 5.98 22.15
C VAL A 9 -4.62 6.02 22.13
N VAL A 10 -5.25 5.77 20.99
CA VAL A 10 -6.73 5.73 20.86
C VAL A 10 -7.35 4.53 21.58
N ILE A 11 -6.64 3.39 21.63
CA ILE A 11 -7.15 2.17 22.31
C ILE A 11 -6.85 2.20 23.80
N VAL A 12 -5.68 2.65 24.22
CA VAL A 12 -5.23 2.62 25.62
C VAL A 12 -5.72 3.82 26.42
N GLY A 13 -5.86 4.99 25.79
CA GLY A 13 -6.31 6.21 26.44
C GLY A 13 -7.66 6.09 27.17
N PRO A 14 -8.72 5.56 26.56
CA PRO A 14 -10.03 5.37 27.21
C PRO A 14 -10.03 4.35 28.34
N ILE A 15 -9.16 3.34 28.29
CA ILE A 15 -9.05 2.29 29.32
C ILE A 15 -8.55 2.88 30.66
N ILE A 16 -7.69 3.87 30.59
CA ILE A 16 -7.10 4.53 31.76
C ILE A 16 -8.06 5.53 32.40
N THR A 17 -8.96 6.15 31.60
CA THR A 17 -9.81 7.27 32.06
C THR A 17 -11.20 6.87 32.51
N TYR A 18 -11.78 5.76 32.06
CA TYR A 18 -13.21 5.46 32.23
C TYR A 18 -13.56 4.14 32.94
N GLY A 19 -12.83 3.68 33.90
CA GLY A 19 -13.25 2.55 34.79
C GLY A 19 -13.78 1.28 34.07
N PHE A 20 -13.39 0.17 34.57
CA PHE A 20 -13.34 -1.16 33.94
C PHE A 20 -14.66 -1.83 33.46
N LYS A 21 -15.83 -1.24 33.61
CA LYS A 21 -17.11 -1.99 33.40
C LYS A 21 -17.92 -1.67 32.13
N THR A 22 -17.81 -0.51 31.57
CA THR A 22 -18.54 -0.16 30.31
C THR A 22 -17.61 -0.01 29.11
N SER A 23 -16.30 0.12 29.32
CA SER A 23 -15.34 0.38 28.26
C SER A 23 -14.82 -0.89 27.55
N THR A 24 -15.00 -2.07 28.12
CA THR A 24 -14.45 -3.32 27.55
C THR A 24 -15.12 -3.69 26.22
N LEU A 25 -16.43 -3.59 26.14
CA LEU A 25 -17.15 -3.88 24.88
C LEU A 25 -16.87 -2.82 23.80
N ALA A 26 -16.80 -1.56 24.19
CA ALA A 26 -16.43 -0.49 23.27
C ALA A 26 -14.99 -0.61 22.80
N SER A 27 -14.07 -0.95 23.71
CA SER A 27 -12.64 -1.17 23.37
C SER A 27 -12.43 -2.37 22.46
N LEU A 28 -13.17 -3.47 22.69
CA LEU A 28 -13.15 -4.65 21.82
C LEU A 28 -13.71 -4.32 20.43
N GLY A 29 -14.78 -3.55 20.35
CA GLY A 29 -15.33 -3.09 19.08
C GLY A 29 -14.34 -2.23 18.27
N VAL A 30 -13.68 -1.29 18.91
CA VAL A 30 -12.67 -0.44 18.28
C VAL A 30 -11.45 -1.25 17.85
N ALA A 31 -10.99 -2.18 18.70
CA ALA A 31 -9.87 -3.07 18.37
C ALA A 31 -10.20 -3.97 17.17
N PHE A 32 -11.40 -4.53 17.13
CA PHE A 32 -11.86 -5.36 16.02
C PHE A 32 -11.98 -4.54 14.71
N ALA A 33 -12.54 -3.34 14.79
CA ALA A 33 -12.63 -2.43 13.64
C ALA A 33 -11.24 -2.02 13.12
N ALA A 34 -10.28 -1.77 14.02
CA ALA A 34 -8.91 -1.46 13.66
C ALA A 34 -8.20 -2.65 12.99
N LEU A 35 -8.40 -3.86 13.52
CA LEU A 35 -7.85 -5.08 12.93
C LEU A 35 -8.45 -5.36 11.54
N ALA A 36 -9.77 -5.22 11.39
CA ALA A 36 -10.45 -5.38 10.11
C ALA A 36 -9.97 -4.33 9.08
N PHE A 37 -9.80 -3.08 9.51
CA PHE A 37 -9.24 -2.02 8.68
C PHE A 37 -7.80 -2.35 8.25
N MET A 38 -6.94 -2.79 9.17
CA MET A 38 -5.57 -3.20 8.86
C MET A 38 -5.51 -4.40 7.92
N ALA A 39 -6.43 -5.37 8.08
CA ALA A 39 -6.50 -6.54 7.20
C ALA A 39 -6.77 -6.16 5.74
N GLY A 40 -7.53 -5.10 5.49
CA GLY A 40 -7.79 -4.58 4.15
C GLY A 40 -6.54 -4.07 3.42
N PHE A 41 -5.53 -3.60 4.16
CA PHE A 41 -4.25 -3.19 3.54
C PHE A 41 -3.36 -4.35 3.12
N ARG A 42 -3.71 -5.60 3.45
CA ARG A 42 -2.98 -6.79 3.00
C ARG A 42 -3.41 -7.25 1.60
N GLN A 43 -4.53 -6.75 1.12
CA GLN A 43 -5.04 -7.09 -0.20
C GLN A 43 -4.95 -5.87 -1.10
N MET A 44 -4.17 -5.99 -2.15
CA MET A 44 -3.99 -4.96 -3.18
C MET A 44 -4.21 -5.60 -4.54
N THR A 45 -5.05 -5.00 -5.34
CA THR A 45 -5.29 -5.42 -6.72
C THR A 45 -4.62 -4.45 -7.67
N VAL A 46 -3.81 -4.98 -8.55
CA VAL A 46 -3.20 -4.22 -9.65
C VAL A 46 -3.91 -4.61 -10.93
N ARG A 47 -4.44 -3.64 -11.65
CA ARG A 47 -5.10 -3.83 -12.94
C ARG A 47 -4.32 -3.08 -14.01
N VAL A 48 -3.81 -3.82 -14.98
CA VAL A 48 -3.12 -3.25 -16.13
C VAL A 48 -4.08 -3.23 -17.31
N SER A 49 -4.47 -2.04 -17.74
CA SER A 49 -5.28 -1.81 -18.95
C SER A 49 -4.36 -1.39 -20.10
N ARG A 50 -4.91 -1.22 -21.29
CA ARG A 50 -4.13 -0.75 -22.47
C ARG A 50 -3.61 0.69 -22.33
N VAL A 51 -4.22 1.49 -21.48
CA VAL A 51 -3.90 2.92 -21.32
C VAL A 51 -3.44 3.24 -19.90
N ASN A 52 -3.97 2.53 -18.90
CA ASN A 52 -3.79 2.86 -17.51
C ASN A 52 -3.37 1.64 -16.68
N LEU A 53 -2.50 1.89 -15.73
CA LEU A 53 -2.18 1.03 -14.61
C LEU A 53 -2.94 1.53 -13.38
N GLN A 54 -3.80 0.71 -12.81
CA GLN A 54 -4.57 1.05 -11.62
C GLN A 54 -4.19 0.15 -10.45
N VAL A 55 -3.86 0.74 -9.33
CA VAL A 55 -3.56 0.06 -8.07
C VAL A 55 -4.64 0.43 -7.07
N VAL A 56 -5.29 -0.58 -6.48
CA VAL A 56 -6.41 -0.41 -5.56
C VAL A 56 -6.25 -1.35 -4.37
N PHE A 57 -6.47 -0.85 -3.16
CA PHE A 57 -6.57 -1.70 -1.98
C PHE A 57 -7.98 -2.32 -1.85
N ALA A 58 -8.12 -3.37 -0.99
CA ALA A 58 -9.28 -4.25 -0.92
C ALA A 58 -10.64 -3.53 -0.83
N TYR A 59 -10.70 -2.41 -0.12
CA TYR A 59 -11.93 -1.64 0.07
C TYR A 59 -12.20 -0.61 -1.05
N GLY A 60 -11.48 -0.70 -2.20
CA GLY A 60 -11.63 0.26 -3.29
C GLY A 60 -10.95 1.62 -3.02
N TRP A 61 -10.42 1.82 -1.84
CA TRP A 61 -9.71 3.02 -1.42
C TRP A 61 -8.59 2.68 -0.43
N PRO A 62 -7.42 3.31 -0.53
CA PRO A 62 -7.01 4.25 -1.56
C PRO A 62 -6.75 3.58 -2.91
N ARG A 63 -6.90 4.37 -3.97
CA ARG A 63 -6.63 3.96 -5.35
C ARG A 63 -5.71 4.95 -6.04
N ARG A 64 -4.85 4.46 -6.91
CA ARG A 64 -3.99 5.28 -7.74
C ARG A 64 -4.03 4.77 -9.17
N THR A 65 -4.18 5.68 -10.10
CA THR A 65 -4.12 5.39 -11.53
C THR A 65 -2.91 6.11 -12.12
N VAL A 66 -2.11 5.41 -12.89
CA VAL A 66 -0.95 5.93 -13.62
C VAL A 66 -1.18 5.62 -15.09
N GLN A 67 -0.99 6.58 -15.97
CA GLN A 67 -1.07 6.34 -17.40
C GLN A 67 0.19 5.61 -17.88
N LEU A 68 0.03 4.60 -18.75
CA LEU A 68 1.19 3.87 -19.29
C LEU A 68 2.13 4.77 -20.09
N SER A 69 1.60 5.83 -20.69
CA SER A 69 2.38 6.87 -21.39
C SER A 69 3.28 7.71 -20.48
N GLU A 70 2.98 7.74 -19.18
CA GLU A 70 3.81 8.44 -18.18
C GLU A 70 4.98 7.58 -17.67
N ILE A 71 4.95 6.28 -17.95
CA ILE A 71 5.97 5.33 -17.48
C ILE A 71 7.12 5.34 -18.48
N VAL A 72 8.31 5.64 -17.97
CA VAL A 72 9.56 5.69 -18.76
C VAL A 72 10.28 4.36 -18.69
N ASP A 73 10.35 3.77 -17.50
CA ASP A 73 11.04 2.52 -17.24
C ASP A 73 10.31 1.68 -16.20
N VAL A 74 10.42 0.38 -16.34
CA VAL A 74 9.86 -0.62 -15.42
C VAL A 74 10.95 -1.60 -15.02
N SER A 75 11.24 -1.67 -13.75
CA SER A 75 12.24 -2.58 -13.21
C SER A 75 11.78 -3.19 -11.89
N THR A 76 12.30 -4.36 -11.55
CA THR A 76 12.08 -4.96 -10.25
C THR A 76 13.15 -4.52 -9.27
N HIS A 77 12.74 -4.20 -8.04
CA HIS A 77 13.65 -3.76 -7.01
C HIS A 77 13.38 -4.50 -5.69
N ARG A 78 14.46 -4.96 -5.05
CA ARG A 78 14.34 -5.58 -3.74
C ARG A 78 14.16 -4.51 -2.67
N MET A 79 13.02 -4.56 -1.99
CA MET A 79 12.71 -3.62 -0.92
C MET A 79 13.23 -4.10 0.42
N ARG A 80 13.80 -3.18 1.21
CA ARG A 80 14.20 -3.46 2.58
C ARG A 80 12.96 -3.75 3.43
N ALA A 81 13.05 -4.73 4.32
CA ALA A 81 11.95 -5.12 5.21
C ALA A 81 11.47 -3.97 6.11
N ILE A 82 12.35 -3.02 6.40
CA ILE A 82 12.07 -1.83 7.24
C ILE A 82 10.92 -0.96 6.68
N TYR A 83 10.65 -1.01 5.37
CA TYR A 83 9.55 -0.23 4.79
C TYR A 83 8.17 -0.78 5.11
N GLY A 84 8.05 -1.99 5.68
CA GLY A 84 6.78 -2.57 6.11
C GLY A 84 5.72 -2.66 5.00
N TRP A 85 4.47 -2.79 5.40
CA TRP A 85 3.30 -2.84 4.51
C TRP A 85 2.57 -1.49 4.47
N GLY A 86 1.71 -1.31 3.45
CA GLY A 86 0.88 -0.13 3.28
C GLY A 86 1.47 0.89 2.31
N ILE A 87 1.01 2.14 2.45
CA ILE A 87 1.43 3.27 1.62
C ILE A 87 2.46 4.09 2.37
N ARG A 88 3.60 4.34 1.72
CA ARG A 88 4.69 5.11 2.32
C ARG A 88 5.37 6.02 1.31
N ALA A 89 5.80 7.18 1.79
CA ALA A 89 6.75 8.00 1.06
C ALA A 89 8.15 7.36 1.16
N VAL A 90 8.82 7.27 0.03
CA VAL A 90 10.22 6.84 -0.10
C VAL A 90 11.00 7.93 -0.83
N PRO A 91 12.32 7.95 -0.76
CA PRO A 91 13.10 8.92 -1.51
C PRO A 91 12.71 8.93 -2.99
N ASN A 92 12.37 10.11 -3.49
CA ASN A 92 11.91 10.38 -4.86
C ASN A 92 10.62 9.67 -5.30
N GLY A 93 9.78 9.17 -4.36
CA GLY A 93 8.57 8.48 -4.79
C GLY A 93 7.64 8.02 -3.69
N MET A 94 6.75 7.12 -4.08
CA MET A 94 5.80 6.47 -3.18
C MET A 94 5.84 4.96 -3.34
N LEU A 95 5.78 4.25 -2.21
CA LEU A 95 5.67 2.80 -2.15
C LEU A 95 4.26 2.40 -1.72
N TRP A 96 3.62 1.56 -2.51
CA TRP A 96 2.37 0.87 -2.19
C TRP A 96 2.66 -0.63 -2.10
N ARG A 97 2.57 -1.19 -0.91
CA ARG A 97 2.98 -2.58 -0.64
C ARG A 97 1.92 -3.33 0.14
N ALA A 98 1.45 -4.43 -0.44
CA ALA A 98 0.55 -5.37 0.22
C ALA A 98 1.26 -6.63 0.70
N GLY A 99 2.43 -6.96 0.14
CA GLY A 99 3.20 -8.16 0.50
C GLY A 99 4.55 -8.25 -0.22
N GLY A 100 5.22 -9.38 -0.04
CA GLY A 100 6.49 -9.69 -0.73
C GLY A 100 7.70 -8.87 -0.23
N HIS A 101 8.88 -9.21 -0.74
CA HIS A 101 10.13 -8.49 -0.48
C HIS A 101 10.63 -7.75 -1.73
N HIS A 102 9.91 -7.88 -2.83
CA HIS A 102 10.20 -7.22 -4.10
C HIS A 102 9.11 -6.21 -4.42
N ALA A 103 9.45 -5.21 -5.19
CA ALA A 103 8.51 -4.24 -5.74
C ALA A 103 8.84 -3.97 -7.20
N VAL A 104 7.81 -3.72 -7.99
CA VAL A 104 7.97 -3.15 -9.32
C VAL A 104 8.22 -1.65 -9.15
N ARG A 105 9.33 -1.16 -9.65
CA ARG A 105 9.67 0.25 -9.71
C ARG A 105 9.24 0.78 -11.07
N LEU A 106 8.38 1.76 -11.06
CA LEU A 106 7.97 2.53 -12.22
C LEU A 106 8.65 3.88 -12.17
N GLU A 107 9.41 4.21 -13.18
CA GLU A 107 9.96 5.54 -13.39
C GLU A 107 8.95 6.35 -14.21
N LEU A 108 8.54 7.50 -13.69
CA LEU A 108 7.59 8.38 -14.35
C LEU A 108 8.30 9.52 -15.08
N ASN A 109 7.68 10.04 -16.13
CA ASN A 109 8.18 11.20 -16.88
C ASN A 109 8.53 12.42 -16.01
N SER A 110 7.90 12.50 -14.84
CA SER A 110 8.19 13.54 -13.85
C SER A 110 9.50 13.34 -13.07
N GLY A 111 10.28 12.28 -13.35
CA GLY A 111 11.47 11.89 -12.60
C GLY A 111 11.18 11.30 -11.23
N ARG A 112 9.92 11.01 -10.92
CA ARG A 112 9.50 10.39 -9.66
C ARG A 112 9.31 8.89 -9.84
N TYR A 113 9.51 8.15 -8.75
CA TYR A 113 9.31 6.71 -8.73
C TYR A 113 7.97 6.34 -8.08
N PHE A 114 7.34 5.31 -8.63
CA PHE A 114 6.22 4.65 -8.00
C PHE A 114 6.53 3.17 -7.83
N TYR A 115 6.50 2.68 -6.59
CA TYR A 115 6.83 1.32 -6.24
C TYR A 115 5.57 0.54 -5.89
N ILE A 116 5.40 -0.63 -6.50
CA ILE A 116 4.28 -1.54 -6.27
C ILE A 116 4.85 -2.83 -5.70
N GLY A 117 4.68 -3.06 -4.39
CA GLY A 117 5.10 -4.28 -3.71
C GLY A 117 4.00 -5.33 -3.76
N ALA A 118 4.18 -6.33 -4.61
CA ALA A 118 3.29 -7.48 -4.79
C ALA A 118 4.07 -8.79 -4.62
N ALA A 119 3.37 -9.91 -4.48
CA ALA A 119 4.03 -11.22 -4.42
C ALA A 119 4.67 -11.58 -5.77
N ASP A 120 3.97 -11.29 -6.86
CA ASP A 120 4.35 -11.67 -8.24
C ASP A 120 4.91 -10.46 -9.01
N CYS A 121 5.94 -9.83 -8.46
CA CYS A 121 6.53 -8.62 -9.05
C CYS A 121 7.13 -8.83 -10.43
N GLU A 122 7.71 -10.01 -10.71
CA GLU A 122 8.34 -10.29 -12.00
C GLU A 122 7.32 -10.41 -13.12
N ASP A 123 6.22 -11.11 -12.86
CA ASP A 123 5.13 -11.26 -13.83
C ASP A 123 4.42 -9.94 -14.06
N LEU A 124 4.19 -9.17 -13.00
CA LEU A 124 3.62 -7.83 -13.10
C LEU A 124 4.52 -6.89 -13.92
N ALA A 125 5.82 -6.91 -13.69
CA ALA A 125 6.75 -6.08 -14.45
C ALA A 125 6.78 -6.45 -15.93
N ARG A 126 6.71 -7.75 -16.24
CA ARG A 126 6.63 -8.25 -17.62
C ARG A 126 5.35 -7.79 -18.29
N GLU A 127 4.21 -7.97 -17.64
CA GLU A 127 2.90 -7.56 -18.16
C GLU A 127 2.84 -6.05 -18.42
N ILE A 128 3.41 -5.23 -17.55
CA ILE A 128 3.47 -3.78 -17.76
C ILE A 128 4.36 -3.46 -18.97
N ASN A 129 5.56 -4.07 -19.06
CA ASN A 129 6.49 -3.85 -20.16
C ASN A 129 5.90 -4.21 -21.52
N GLU A 130 5.15 -5.31 -21.61
CA GLU A 130 4.49 -5.75 -22.85
C GLU A 130 3.42 -4.76 -23.32
N ARG A 131 2.88 -3.96 -22.42
CA ARG A 131 1.82 -2.98 -22.71
C ARG A 131 2.32 -1.55 -22.79
N LEU A 132 3.61 -1.31 -22.52
CA LEU A 132 4.18 0.01 -22.74
C LEU A 132 4.12 0.37 -24.23
N PRO A 133 3.75 1.61 -24.57
CA PRO A 133 3.79 2.06 -25.94
C PRO A 133 5.23 1.97 -26.47
N THR A 134 5.41 1.29 -27.60
CA THR A 134 6.69 1.23 -28.30
C THR A 134 7.15 2.63 -28.63
N ARG A 135 8.27 3.04 -28.08
CA ARG A 135 8.91 4.33 -28.37
C ARG A 135 9.74 4.25 -29.63
#